data_693168422efa027e9eb0be823ddebda3
#
_entry.id   693168422efa027e9eb0be823ddebda3
#
_cell.length_a   1.000
_cell.length_b   1.000
_cell.length_c   1.000
_cell.angle_alpha   90.00
_cell.angle_beta   90.00
_cell.angle_gamma   90.00
#
_symmetry.space_group_name_H-M   'P 1'
#
loop_
_entity.id
_entity.type
_entity.pdbx_description
1 polymer ?
#
loop_
_entity_poly.entity_id
_entity_poly.type
_entity_poly.pdbx_seq_one_letter_code
_entity_poly.pdbx_strand_id
1 'polypeptide(L)'
;MYKRQIYNHQFVNRLAKVVSTPVIGNTSIRPGDEVIIHHNVFRRWHNVKGVEKNSRSYFNDNTYLVNNDQIFLYKRNDDWKCQKGYCFVKPLLRKDMFNIENEHPLMGIVKYSDKTVSVGDLIGFDPVSTYEFVINGERLYRVLSSLITIKYEHQGDEKEYNPSWA
;
A
#
# COMPACT_ATOMS: atom_id res chain seq x y z
N MET A 1 28.44 -3.42 -10.73
CA MET A 1 27.44 -2.36 -10.55
C MET A 1 26.04 -2.99 -10.64
N TYR A 2 25.41 -3.27 -9.50
CA TYR A 2 24.06 -3.85 -9.50
C TYR A 2 23.09 -2.76 -9.90
N LYS A 3 22.46 -2.88 -11.08
CA LYS A 3 21.35 -2.03 -11.46
C LYS A 3 20.22 -2.32 -10.48
N ARG A 4 19.89 -1.39 -9.59
CA ARG A 4 18.64 -1.41 -8.85
C ARG A 4 17.52 -1.42 -9.88
N GLN A 5 16.79 -2.50 -9.97
CA GLN A 5 15.56 -2.55 -10.74
C GLN A 5 14.59 -1.56 -10.08
N ILE A 6 14.33 -0.45 -10.76
CA ILE A 6 13.28 0.47 -10.35
C ILE A 6 11.96 -0.22 -10.75
N TYR A 7 11.25 -0.74 -9.76
CA TYR A 7 9.92 -1.29 -10.00
C TYR A 7 8.99 -0.13 -10.34
N ASN A 8 8.41 -0.16 -11.53
CA ASN A 8 7.30 0.72 -11.82
C ASN A 8 6.06 0.18 -11.09
N HIS A 9 5.65 0.89 -10.05
CA HIS A 9 4.56 0.48 -9.16
C HIS A 9 3.22 0.29 -9.87
N GLN A 10 3.02 0.91 -11.03
CA GLN A 10 1.87 0.72 -11.91
C GLN A 10 1.68 -0.75 -12.33
N PHE A 11 2.78 -1.46 -12.58
CA PHE A 11 2.75 -2.81 -13.15
C PHE A 11 2.97 -3.91 -12.11
N VAL A 12 3.14 -3.55 -10.84
CA VAL A 12 3.32 -4.52 -9.77
C VAL A 12 1.96 -5.03 -9.30
N ASN A 13 1.67 -6.31 -9.59
CA ASN A 13 0.46 -6.92 -9.05
C ASN A 13 0.54 -7.05 -7.53
N ARG A 14 -0.47 -6.55 -6.84
CA ARG A 14 -0.62 -6.59 -5.38
C ARG A 14 -2.02 -7.01 -4.97
N LEU A 15 -2.88 -7.27 -5.94
CA LEU A 15 -4.27 -7.65 -5.72
C LEU A 15 -4.38 -9.17 -5.66
N ALA A 16 -5.10 -9.67 -4.67
CA ALA A 16 -5.45 -11.07 -4.53
C ALA A 16 -6.88 -11.23 -4.02
N LYS A 17 -7.42 -12.43 -4.16
CA LYS A 17 -8.70 -12.82 -3.59
C LYS A 17 -8.49 -13.89 -2.52
N VAL A 18 -9.13 -13.72 -1.36
CA VAL A 18 -9.03 -14.66 -0.25
C VAL A 18 -9.84 -15.92 -0.57
N VAL A 19 -9.18 -17.06 -0.57
CA VAL A 19 -9.83 -18.37 -0.78
C VAL A 19 -10.22 -18.98 0.57
N SER A 20 -9.32 -18.93 1.56
CA SER A 20 -9.53 -19.48 2.89
C SER A 20 -8.79 -18.66 3.94
N THR A 21 -9.28 -18.69 5.16
CA THR A 21 -8.67 -18.05 6.33
C THR A 21 -8.23 -19.09 7.34
N PRO A 22 -7.26 -18.78 8.24
CA PRO A 22 -6.86 -19.70 9.31
C PRO A 22 -8.05 -20.11 10.18
N VAL A 23 -8.09 -21.36 10.59
CA VAL A 23 -9.10 -21.89 11.53
C VAL A 23 -8.86 -21.32 12.93
N ILE A 24 -7.59 -21.12 13.29
CA ILE A 24 -7.18 -20.55 14.57
C ILE A 24 -6.57 -19.17 14.31
N GLY A 25 -7.12 -18.15 14.91
CA GLY A 25 -6.63 -16.78 14.78
C GLY A 25 -7.77 -15.78 14.60
N ASN A 26 -7.54 -14.57 15.08
CA ASN A 26 -8.52 -13.49 14.97
C ASN A 26 -8.15 -12.61 13.77
N THR A 27 -8.85 -12.77 12.66
CA THR A 27 -8.67 -11.94 11.47
C THR A 27 -9.99 -11.29 11.05
N SER A 28 -9.89 -10.03 10.60
CA SER A 28 -11.04 -9.31 10.03
C SER A 28 -11.39 -9.79 8.62
N ILE A 29 -10.48 -10.52 7.98
CA ILE A 29 -10.55 -10.95 6.58
C ILE A 29 -11.42 -12.20 6.48
N ARG A 30 -12.18 -12.32 5.40
CA ARG A 30 -13.07 -13.46 5.13
C ARG A 30 -12.78 -14.04 3.74
N PRO A 31 -13.09 -15.32 3.51
CA PRO A 31 -13.10 -15.89 2.16
C PRO A 31 -14.00 -15.05 1.23
N GLY A 32 -13.49 -14.77 0.04
CA GLY A 32 -14.15 -13.94 -0.96
C GLY A 32 -13.74 -12.47 -0.95
N ASP A 33 -13.13 -11.95 0.13
CA ASP A 33 -12.61 -10.58 0.16
C ASP A 33 -11.50 -10.40 -0.88
N GLU A 34 -11.46 -9.26 -1.55
CA GLU A 34 -10.29 -8.81 -2.30
C GLU A 34 -9.30 -8.16 -1.33
N VAL A 35 -8.00 -8.39 -1.54
CA VAL A 35 -6.96 -7.89 -0.63
C VAL A 35 -5.81 -7.25 -1.40
N ILE A 36 -5.25 -6.19 -0.83
CA ILE A 36 -3.97 -5.61 -1.27
C ILE A 36 -2.88 -6.15 -0.36
N ILE A 37 -1.89 -6.81 -0.97
CA ILE A 37 -0.83 -7.53 -0.26
C ILE A 37 0.56 -7.07 -0.67
N HIS A 38 1.55 -7.49 0.08
CA HIS A 38 2.95 -7.23 -0.22
C HIS A 38 3.37 -7.95 -1.51
N HIS A 39 3.95 -7.23 -2.46
CA HIS A 39 4.33 -7.74 -3.78
C HIS A 39 5.30 -8.94 -3.76
N ASN A 40 6.10 -9.10 -2.71
CA ASN A 40 7.01 -10.24 -2.55
C ASN A 40 6.28 -11.59 -2.48
N VAL A 41 4.99 -11.60 -2.16
CA VAL A 41 4.16 -12.81 -2.18
C VAL A 41 4.15 -13.43 -3.58
N PHE A 42 4.06 -12.61 -4.62
CA PHE A 42 4.03 -13.06 -6.01
C PHE A 42 5.40 -13.11 -6.69
N ARG A 43 6.49 -12.86 -5.92
CA ARG A 43 7.82 -12.75 -6.49
C ARG A 43 8.28 -14.05 -7.12
N ARG A 44 8.77 -13.96 -8.37
CA ARG A 44 9.51 -15.01 -9.08
C ARG A 44 10.90 -14.48 -9.39
N TRP A 45 11.90 -15.36 -9.38
CA TRP A 45 13.28 -15.02 -9.76
C TRP A 45 13.98 -16.23 -10.34
N HIS A 46 15.05 -15.99 -11.08
CA HIS A 46 15.92 -17.05 -11.59
C HIS A 46 17.15 -17.21 -10.67
N ASN A 47 17.49 -18.45 -10.34
CA ASN A 47 18.71 -18.74 -9.63
C ASN A 47 19.92 -18.62 -10.57
N VAL A 48 21.16 -18.83 -10.03
CA VAL A 48 22.40 -18.76 -10.81
C VAL A 48 22.48 -19.76 -11.96
N LYS A 49 21.65 -20.78 -11.96
CA LYS A 49 21.53 -21.81 -13.03
C LYS A 49 20.44 -21.48 -14.04
N GLY A 50 19.82 -20.31 -13.97
CA GLY A 50 18.72 -19.90 -14.86
C GLY A 50 17.37 -20.58 -14.57
N VAL A 51 17.25 -21.32 -13.46
CA VAL A 51 15.99 -21.98 -13.08
C VAL A 51 15.09 -20.99 -12.34
N GLU A 52 13.85 -20.87 -12.81
CA GLU A 52 12.84 -20.04 -12.15
C GLU A 52 12.50 -20.59 -10.76
N LYS A 53 12.39 -19.70 -9.79
CA LYS A 53 12.02 -19.98 -8.41
C LYS A 53 10.85 -19.12 -7.98
N ASN A 54 9.92 -19.67 -7.25
CA ASN A 54 8.79 -19.00 -6.64
C ASN A 54 9.14 -18.47 -5.25
N SER A 55 8.32 -17.52 -4.77
CA SER A 55 8.42 -17.03 -3.40
C SER A 55 8.15 -18.14 -2.37
N ARG A 56 8.49 -17.88 -1.11
CA ARG A 56 8.15 -18.78 0.00
C ARG A 56 6.64 -18.90 0.24
N SER A 57 5.88 -17.94 -0.25
CA SER A 57 4.42 -17.89 -0.16
C SER A 57 3.73 -18.78 -1.19
N TYR A 58 4.42 -19.21 -2.24
CA TYR A 58 3.86 -20.04 -3.31
C TYR A 58 3.43 -21.39 -2.76
N PHE A 59 2.19 -21.78 -2.99
CA PHE A 59 1.63 -23.07 -2.62
C PHE A 59 1.40 -23.96 -3.84
N ASN A 60 0.64 -23.48 -4.80
CA ASN A 60 0.42 -24.11 -6.10
C ASN A 60 0.03 -23.03 -7.13
N ASP A 61 -0.24 -23.43 -8.36
CA ASP A 61 -0.59 -22.49 -9.43
C ASP A 61 -1.75 -21.58 -9.00
N ASN A 62 -1.46 -20.27 -9.01
CA ASN A 62 -2.35 -19.21 -8.61
C ASN A 62 -2.79 -19.18 -7.12
N THR A 63 -2.17 -20.01 -6.26
CA THR A 63 -2.48 -20.02 -4.82
C THR A 63 -1.23 -19.74 -3.99
N TYR A 64 -1.37 -18.88 -2.97
CA TYR A 64 -0.28 -18.41 -2.13
C TYR A 64 -0.69 -18.44 -0.66
N LEU A 65 0.23 -18.80 0.22
CA LEU A 65 0.08 -18.68 1.67
C LEU A 65 0.59 -17.30 2.11
N VAL A 66 -0.27 -16.51 2.71
CA VAL A 66 0.02 -15.11 3.05
C VAL A 66 -0.11 -14.93 4.55
N ASN A 67 0.90 -14.33 5.16
CA ASN A 67 0.84 -13.94 6.57
C ASN A 67 -0.01 -12.67 6.74
N ASN A 68 -0.55 -12.50 7.94
CA ASN A 68 -1.44 -11.39 8.26
C ASN A 68 -0.75 -10.01 8.14
N ASP A 69 0.55 -9.95 8.41
CA ASP A 69 1.41 -8.75 8.28
C ASP A 69 1.73 -8.37 6.82
N GLN A 70 1.47 -9.27 5.88
CA GLN A 70 1.63 -9.04 4.44
C GLN A 70 0.35 -8.52 3.78
N ILE A 71 -0.75 -8.43 4.51
CA ILE A 71 -2.04 -7.93 4.01
C ILE A 71 -2.25 -6.53 4.57
N PHE A 72 -2.49 -5.55 3.71
CA PHE A 72 -2.59 -4.15 4.09
C PHE A 72 -4.01 -3.61 4.02
N LEU A 73 -4.75 -3.96 2.97
CA LEU A 73 -6.14 -3.59 2.77
C LEU A 73 -6.96 -4.82 2.41
N TYR A 74 -8.23 -4.81 2.76
CA TYR A 74 -9.22 -5.76 2.27
C TYR A 74 -10.49 -5.00 1.83
N LYS A 75 -11.12 -5.49 0.76
CA LYS A 75 -12.33 -4.91 0.19
C LYS A 75 -13.51 -5.82 0.50
N ARG A 76 -14.56 -5.23 1.03
CA ARG A 76 -15.83 -5.91 1.31
C ARG A 76 -16.99 -4.97 1.00
N ASN A 77 -17.98 -5.44 0.22
CA ASN A 77 -19.13 -4.63 -0.22
C ASN A 77 -18.68 -3.32 -0.89
N ASP A 78 -17.70 -3.42 -1.77
CA ASP A 78 -17.05 -2.30 -2.50
C ASP A 78 -16.35 -1.24 -1.65
N ASP A 79 -16.21 -1.48 -0.34
CA ASP A 79 -15.50 -0.59 0.58
C ASP A 79 -14.14 -1.17 1.00
N TRP A 80 -13.07 -0.39 0.81
CA TRP A 80 -11.72 -0.74 1.24
C TRP A 80 -11.51 -0.42 2.72
N LYS A 81 -11.00 -1.38 3.47
CA LYS A 81 -10.70 -1.27 4.91
C LYS A 81 -9.25 -1.61 5.18
N CYS A 82 -8.59 -0.80 6.01
CA CYS A 82 -7.23 -1.09 6.45
C CYS A 82 -7.19 -2.26 7.42
N GLN A 83 -6.13 -3.05 7.29
CA GLN A 83 -5.71 -3.97 8.33
C GLN A 83 -5.09 -3.18 9.49
N LYS A 84 -5.22 -3.71 10.70
CA LYS A 84 -4.68 -3.07 11.92
C LYS A 84 -3.17 -2.78 11.78
N GLY A 85 -2.77 -1.58 12.15
CA GLY A 85 -1.40 -1.09 12.11
C GLY A 85 -1.01 -0.35 10.83
N TYR A 86 -1.93 -0.20 9.87
CA TYR A 86 -1.67 0.49 8.61
C TYR A 86 -2.68 1.59 8.32
N CYS A 87 -2.21 2.63 7.66
CA CYS A 87 -3.06 3.59 6.99
C CYS A 87 -2.55 3.88 5.57
N PHE A 88 -3.43 4.38 4.72
CA PHE A 88 -3.10 4.81 3.37
C PHE A 88 -3.41 6.28 3.22
N VAL A 89 -2.43 7.01 2.70
CA VAL A 89 -2.50 8.46 2.56
C VAL A 89 -2.34 8.87 1.11
N LYS A 90 -3.07 9.86 0.70
CA LYS A 90 -2.91 10.56 -0.57
C LYS A 90 -1.83 11.63 -0.42
N PRO A 91 -0.84 11.69 -1.34
CA PRO A 91 0.13 12.77 -1.35
C PRO A 91 -0.55 14.12 -1.59
N LEU A 92 0.06 15.18 -1.07
CA LEU A 92 -0.37 16.56 -1.32
C LEU A 92 0.41 17.15 -2.48
N LEU A 93 -0.27 18.01 -3.23
CA LEU A 93 0.33 18.83 -4.25
C LEU A 93 1.17 19.94 -3.61
N ARG A 94 2.42 20.07 -4.04
CA ARG A 94 3.28 21.20 -3.78
C ARG A 94 3.66 21.85 -5.10
N LYS A 95 3.52 23.16 -5.19
CA LYS A 95 4.10 23.95 -6.28
C LYS A 95 5.43 24.51 -5.82
N ASP A 96 6.46 24.30 -6.59
CA ASP A 96 7.74 24.97 -6.37
C ASP A 96 7.72 26.40 -6.93
N MET A 97 8.84 27.11 -6.77
CA MET A 97 8.97 28.49 -7.26
C MET A 97 8.85 28.63 -8.80
N PHE A 98 8.93 27.54 -9.54
CA PHE A 98 8.78 27.48 -10.99
C PHE A 98 7.39 26.97 -11.41
N ASN A 99 6.44 26.84 -10.48
CA ASN A 99 5.12 26.22 -10.67
C ASN A 99 5.16 24.77 -11.16
N ILE A 100 6.27 24.06 -10.97
CA ILE A 100 6.34 22.64 -11.24
C ILE A 100 5.55 21.90 -10.15
N GLU A 101 4.59 21.11 -10.58
CA GLU A 101 3.76 20.32 -9.67
C GLU A 101 4.55 19.10 -9.18
N ASN A 102 4.76 19.06 -7.87
CA ASN A 102 5.43 17.97 -7.18
C ASN A 102 4.60 17.54 -5.97
N GLU A 103 4.94 16.39 -5.40
CA GLU A 103 4.35 16.00 -4.13
C GLU A 103 5.01 16.71 -2.94
N HIS A 104 4.23 17.01 -1.94
CA HIS A 104 4.75 17.48 -0.66
C HIS A 104 5.42 16.30 0.07
N PRO A 105 6.71 16.41 0.47
CA PRO A 105 7.41 15.31 1.10
C PRO A 105 6.80 14.97 2.46
N LEU A 106 6.60 13.67 2.71
CA LEU A 106 6.22 13.10 4.02
C LEU A 106 4.92 13.64 4.63
N MET A 107 4.04 14.19 3.80
CA MET A 107 2.71 14.66 4.21
C MET A 107 1.65 14.09 3.29
N GLY A 108 0.45 13.87 3.83
CA GLY A 108 -0.68 13.43 3.03
C GLY A 108 -1.99 13.41 3.79
N ILE A 109 -3.07 13.27 3.04
CA ILE A 109 -4.43 13.15 3.58
C ILE A 109 -4.78 11.66 3.71
N VAL A 110 -5.26 11.26 4.87
CA VAL A 110 -5.64 9.87 5.15
C VAL A 110 -6.84 9.46 4.31
N LYS A 111 -6.65 8.45 3.46
CA LYS A 111 -7.72 7.87 2.62
C LYS A 111 -8.35 6.63 3.25
N TYR A 112 -7.52 5.74 3.78
CA TYR A 112 -7.94 4.52 4.49
C TYR A 112 -7.18 4.42 5.81
N SER A 113 -7.87 4.03 6.89
CA SER A 113 -7.33 3.99 8.25
C SER A 113 -7.74 2.73 8.99
N ASP A 114 -6.88 2.31 9.91
CA ASP A 114 -7.16 1.28 10.91
C ASP A 114 -7.89 1.82 12.15
N LYS A 115 -8.35 3.10 12.09
CA LYS A 115 -8.99 3.89 13.16
C LYS A 115 -8.02 4.55 14.14
N THR A 116 -6.71 4.44 13.97
CA THR A 116 -5.73 5.20 14.76
C THR A 116 -5.82 6.70 14.47
N VAL A 117 -6.08 7.02 13.21
CA VAL A 117 -6.36 8.38 12.71
C VAL A 117 -7.66 8.37 11.92
N SER A 118 -8.30 9.50 11.76
CA SER A 118 -9.54 9.61 10.99
C SER A 118 -9.27 9.75 9.50
N VAL A 119 -10.16 9.20 8.67
CA VAL A 119 -10.15 9.47 7.22
C VAL A 119 -10.34 10.97 7.01
N GLY A 120 -9.53 11.57 6.14
CA GLY A 120 -9.50 13.00 5.90
C GLY A 120 -8.46 13.75 6.74
N ASP A 121 -7.88 13.14 7.77
CA ASP A 121 -6.84 13.82 8.56
C ASP A 121 -5.61 14.13 7.71
N LEU A 122 -5.04 15.31 7.90
CA LEU A 122 -3.76 15.73 7.35
C LEU A 122 -2.64 15.30 8.28
N ILE A 123 -1.77 14.42 7.83
CA ILE A 123 -0.72 13.83 8.66
C ILE A 123 0.68 13.95 8.07
N GLY A 124 1.66 14.04 8.96
CA GLY A 124 3.08 13.83 8.66
C GLY A 124 3.52 12.45 9.15
N PHE A 125 4.43 11.82 8.42
CA PHE A 125 4.87 10.45 8.69
C PHE A 125 6.34 10.22 8.37
N ASP A 126 6.93 9.19 8.99
CA ASP A 126 8.32 8.80 8.78
C ASP A 126 8.51 8.08 7.42
N PRO A 127 9.55 8.39 6.64
CA PRO A 127 9.82 7.77 5.34
C PRO A 127 10.19 6.28 5.41
N VAL A 128 10.67 5.80 6.55
CA VAL A 128 11.26 4.45 6.70
C VAL A 128 10.27 3.33 6.35
N SER A 129 8.97 3.57 6.54
CA SER A 129 7.95 2.54 6.32
C SER A 129 6.99 2.82 5.17
N THR A 130 7.25 3.85 4.38
CA THR A 130 6.36 4.21 3.28
C THR A 130 6.58 3.34 2.06
N TYR A 131 5.49 2.76 1.57
CA TYR A 131 5.45 2.06 0.30
C TYR A 131 4.39 2.69 -0.60
N GLU A 132 4.76 2.87 -1.85
CA GLU A 132 3.87 3.39 -2.88
C GLU A 132 2.94 2.30 -3.42
N PHE A 133 1.67 2.66 -3.60
CA PHE A 133 0.64 1.83 -4.20
C PHE A 133 -0.16 2.64 -5.21
N VAL A 134 -0.65 1.96 -6.25
CA VAL A 134 -1.71 2.48 -7.11
C VAL A 134 -2.95 1.62 -6.90
N ILE A 135 -4.01 2.21 -6.40
CA ILE A 135 -5.27 1.54 -6.07
C ILE A 135 -6.40 2.30 -6.76
N ASN A 136 -7.11 1.65 -7.67
CA ASN A 136 -8.20 2.24 -8.45
C ASN A 136 -7.82 3.54 -9.19
N GLY A 137 -6.59 3.61 -9.73
CA GLY A 137 -6.10 4.81 -10.42
C GLY A 137 -5.68 5.95 -9.50
N GLU A 138 -5.60 5.70 -8.20
CA GLU A 138 -5.09 6.67 -7.23
C GLU A 138 -3.74 6.21 -6.66
N ARG A 139 -2.76 7.11 -6.70
CA ARG A 139 -1.47 6.89 -6.05
C ARG A 139 -1.60 7.16 -4.55
N LEU A 140 -1.24 6.15 -3.75
CA LEU A 140 -1.33 6.19 -2.30
C LEU A 140 -0.02 5.72 -1.67
N TYR A 141 0.29 6.22 -0.49
CA TYR A 141 1.34 5.68 0.37
C TYR A 141 0.75 4.84 1.48
N ARG A 142 1.21 3.58 1.61
CA ARG A 142 1.00 2.81 2.81
C ARG A 142 1.95 3.31 3.90
N VAL A 143 1.42 3.67 5.04
CA VAL A 143 2.14 4.13 6.23
C VAL A 143 1.84 3.20 7.39
N LEU A 144 2.82 2.90 8.24
CA LEU A 144 2.56 2.27 9.53
C LEU A 144 1.91 3.29 10.47
N SER A 145 0.79 2.95 11.09
CA SER A 145 0.07 3.85 11.99
C SER A 145 0.94 4.31 13.19
N SER A 146 1.90 3.48 13.61
CA SER A 146 2.87 3.80 14.67
C SER A 146 3.95 4.81 14.26
N LEU A 147 4.11 5.09 12.97
CA LEU A 147 5.09 6.03 12.42
C LEU A 147 4.45 7.33 11.90
N ILE A 148 3.22 7.57 12.26
CA ILE A 148 2.59 8.87 12.12
C ILE A 148 3.18 9.78 13.19
N THR A 149 3.80 10.88 12.78
CA THR A 149 4.54 11.76 13.67
C THR A 149 3.74 12.98 14.11
N ILE A 150 2.95 13.54 13.22
CA ILE A 150 2.19 14.78 13.43
C ILE A 150 0.83 14.68 12.74
N LYS A 151 -0.18 15.22 13.37
CA LYS A 151 -1.46 15.57 12.77
C LYS A 151 -1.52 17.10 12.64
N TYR A 152 -1.75 17.58 11.42
CA TYR A 152 -1.86 18.99 11.11
C TYR A 152 -3.32 19.42 11.09
N GLU A 153 -3.57 20.69 11.38
CA GLU A 153 -4.84 21.34 11.10
C GLU A 153 -4.92 21.70 9.60
N HIS A 154 -6.09 21.51 9.01
CA HIS A 154 -6.34 21.91 7.63
C HIS A 154 -6.35 23.45 7.51
N GLN A 155 -5.64 23.95 6.50
CA GLN A 155 -5.64 25.38 6.15
C GLN A 155 -6.69 25.72 5.08
N GLY A 156 -7.21 24.66 4.40
CA GLY A 156 -8.27 24.79 3.41
C GLY A 156 -7.78 24.97 1.97
N ASP A 157 -6.47 24.97 1.75
CA ASP A 157 -5.84 25.10 0.44
C ASP A 157 -5.12 23.80 -0.02
N GLU A 158 -5.20 22.75 0.79
CA GLU A 158 -4.57 21.47 0.50
C GLU A 158 -5.20 20.83 -0.73
N LYS A 159 -4.37 20.56 -1.73
CA LYS A 159 -4.76 19.84 -2.94
C LYS A 159 -4.11 18.47 -2.97
N GLU A 160 -4.90 17.46 -3.27
CA GLU A 160 -4.41 16.11 -3.48
C GLU A 160 -3.55 16.06 -4.76
N TYR A 161 -2.45 15.32 -4.71
CA TYR A 161 -1.59 15.06 -5.85
C TYR A 161 -1.83 13.65 -6.39
N ASN A 162 -2.17 13.56 -7.67
CA ASN A 162 -2.24 12.29 -8.37
C ASN A 162 -1.48 12.44 -9.70
N PRO A 163 -0.38 11.74 -9.91
CA PRO A 163 0.37 11.83 -11.14
C PRO A 163 -0.44 11.26 -12.32
N SER A 164 -0.22 11.77 -13.52
CA SER A 164 -0.96 11.38 -14.73
C SER A 164 -0.80 9.90 -15.12
N TRP A 165 0.18 9.23 -14.55
CA TRP A 165 0.45 7.81 -14.78
C TRP A 165 -0.21 6.85 -13.77
N ALA A 166 -0.88 7.35 -12.76
CA ALA A 166 -1.51 6.53 -11.71
C ALA A 166 -2.87 5.95 -12.14
#